data_2493c5a567d9433f9cd3e818f9d9e06b
#
_entry.id   2493c5a567d9433f9cd3e818f9d9e06b
#
_cell.length_a   1.000
_cell.length_b   1.000
_cell.length_c   1.000
_cell.angle_alpha   90.00
_cell.angle_beta   90.00
_cell.angle_gamma   90.00
#
_symmetry.space_group_name_H-M   'P 1'
#
loop_
_entity.id
_entity.type
_entity.pdbx_description
1 polymer ?
#
loop_
_entity_poly.entity_id
_entity_poly.type
_entity_poly.pdbx_seq_one_letter_code
_entity_poly.pdbx_strand_id
1 'polypeptide(L)'
;MTGAADRGEIDRAHPPGTSRYATRYVTVHGYRRAYIRAGRGPALLLIHGIGDSSQTWADLIPLLARGRTVIAPDLLGHGRSDKPRGDYSIGGYACGMRDLLTVLGIDRVTVVGHSLGGGVAMQFAYQFPERCERVVLVGTGGVRSDIHPLLRLAALPGSGPVLSLLTTASVRHIGWTVTRALRWLRTDLGRDVDDLMRTLEDLHVDTARAAFLRTLRASVDGHGQAITMLDRCYLAAGMPSLIIWGGHDAVIPPEHARILQAAMPGSRLEIFADAGHFPHRSDPERFRAVLEDFLSSTRPATYSARQWRDLMRSKGRHPDQRPAGSRSRSRRMSPAAGGETALAAASSTPGDTRGGEGPGVRGEP
;
A
#
# COMPACT_ATOMS: atom_id res chain seq x y z
N MET A 1 28.59 -18.01 23.24
CA MET A 1 28.57 -18.65 21.92
C MET A 1 28.40 -17.53 20.90
N THR A 2 29.46 -17.30 20.16
CA THR A 2 29.80 -16.16 19.33
C THR A 2 28.92 -16.09 18.09
N GLY A 3 28.23 -14.95 17.90
CA GLY A 3 27.48 -14.66 16.69
C GLY A 3 28.42 -14.46 15.51
N ALA A 4 28.32 -15.30 14.51
CA ALA A 4 28.97 -15.14 13.23
C ALA A 4 28.31 -13.94 12.51
N ALA A 5 29.09 -12.86 12.32
CA ALA A 5 28.75 -11.75 11.45
C ALA A 5 28.69 -12.26 10.02
N ASP A 6 27.50 -12.28 9.43
CA ASP A 6 27.27 -12.50 8.00
C ASP A 6 27.88 -11.32 7.22
N ARG A 7 29.15 -11.45 6.82
CA ARG A 7 29.79 -10.59 5.84
C ARG A 7 29.29 -11.06 4.48
N GLY A 8 28.24 -10.37 3.98
CA GLY A 8 27.73 -10.60 2.63
C GLY A 8 28.86 -10.50 1.61
N GLU A 9 29.03 -11.56 0.86
CA GLU A 9 29.92 -11.71 -0.28
C GLU A 9 29.57 -10.65 -1.33
N ILE A 10 30.44 -9.62 -1.40
CA ILE A 10 30.37 -8.58 -2.43
C ILE A 10 31.35 -9.00 -3.50
N ASP A 11 30.84 -9.12 -4.72
CA ASP A 11 31.47 -8.89 -5.99
C ASP A 11 31.36 -10.03 -7.00
N ARG A 12 30.36 -9.90 -7.86
CA ARG A 12 30.43 -10.29 -9.28
C ARG A 12 29.54 -9.30 -10.01
N ALA A 13 30.02 -8.71 -11.11
CA ALA A 13 29.25 -7.82 -11.95
C ALA A 13 27.92 -8.49 -12.34
N HIS A 14 26.81 -8.00 -11.79
CA HIS A 14 25.48 -8.52 -12.09
C HIS A 14 24.94 -7.83 -13.34
N PRO A 15 24.20 -8.52 -14.21
CA PRO A 15 23.52 -7.90 -15.33
C PRO A 15 22.67 -6.71 -14.86
N PRO A 16 22.55 -5.63 -15.65
CA PRO A 16 21.67 -4.50 -15.33
C PRO A 16 20.26 -5.00 -15.00
N GLY A 17 19.66 -4.50 -13.92
CA GLY A 17 18.30 -4.86 -13.49
C GLY A 17 18.21 -6.11 -12.62
N THR A 18 19.31 -6.74 -12.20
CA THR A 18 19.31 -7.80 -11.19
C THR A 18 19.91 -7.30 -9.87
N SER A 19 19.26 -7.66 -8.75
CA SER A 19 19.77 -7.26 -7.44
C SER A 19 21.07 -7.97 -7.10
N ARG A 20 22.08 -7.20 -6.67
CA ARG A 20 23.32 -7.71 -6.07
C ARG A 20 23.10 -8.39 -4.70
N TYR A 21 21.91 -8.30 -4.13
CA TYR A 21 21.59 -8.95 -2.87
C TYR A 21 20.94 -10.31 -3.14
N ALA A 22 21.40 -11.33 -2.39
CA ALA A 22 20.88 -12.68 -2.51
C ALA A 22 19.39 -12.75 -2.15
N THR A 23 18.63 -13.50 -2.93
CA THR A 23 17.25 -13.88 -2.58
C THR A 23 17.30 -14.81 -1.38
N ARG A 24 16.55 -14.47 -0.34
CA ARG A 24 16.33 -15.28 0.85
C ARG A 24 14.96 -15.94 0.79
N TYR A 25 14.80 -16.99 1.57
CA TYR A 25 13.54 -17.74 1.63
C TYR A 25 13.12 -17.94 3.08
N VAL A 26 11.81 -17.90 3.30
CA VAL A 26 11.20 -18.25 4.59
C VAL A 26 9.87 -18.95 4.33
N THR A 27 9.49 -19.87 5.18
CA THR A 27 8.19 -20.53 5.11
C THR A 27 7.18 -19.75 5.94
N VAL A 28 6.05 -19.39 5.30
CA VAL A 28 4.90 -18.71 5.94
C VAL A 28 3.66 -19.50 5.55
N HIS A 29 2.91 -20.01 6.52
CA HIS A 29 1.72 -20.86 6.31
C HIS A 29 1.98 -22.06 5.39
N GLY A 30 3.17 -22.68 5.49
CA GLY A 30 3.56 -23.84 4.67
C GLY A 30 4.06 -23.48 3.27
N TYR A 31 4.01 -22.21 2.86
CA TYR A 31 4.49 -21.76 1.55
C TYR A 31 5.83 -21.05 1.66
N ARG A 32 6.74 -21.38 0.74
CA ARG A 32 8.02 -20.71 0.60
C ARG A 32 7.81 -19.31 0.02
N ARG A 33 8.26 -18.30 0.77
CA ARG A 33 8.24 -16.89 0.38
C ARG A 33 9.65 -16.43 0.07
N ALA A 34 9.87 -15.94 -1.12
CA ALA A 34 11.14 -15.34 -1.52
C ALA A 34 11.14 -13.84 -1.16
N TYR A 35 12.28 -13.33 -0.74
CA TYR A 35 12.44 -11.91 -0.46
C TYR A 35 13.92 -11.51 -0.51
N ILE A 36 14.17 -10.22 -0.73
CA ILE A 36 15.47 -9.60 -0.55
C ILE A 36 15.45 -8.84 0.78
N ARG A 37 16.49 -9.00 1.59
CA ARG A 37 16.72 -8.19 2.79
C ARG A 37 18.11 -7.55 2.71
N ALA A 38 18.15 -6.20 2.83
CA ALA A 38 19.38 -5.45 2.73
C ALA A 38 19.42 -4.30 3.76
N GLY A 39 20.63 -3.93 4.17
CA GLY A 39 20.86 -2.77 5.03
C GLY A 39 20.44 -2.95 6.50
N ARG A 40 20.51 -1.84 7.24
CA ARG A 40 20.10 -1.73 8.66
C ARG A 40 19.48 -0.36 8.89
N GLY A 41 18.59 -0.25 9.88
CA GLY A 41 17.88 0.97 10.24
C GLY A 41 16.35 0.81 10.16
N PRO A 42 15.58 1.90 10.15
CA PRO A 42 14.13 1.87 10.00
C PRO A 42 13.70 1.07 8.78
N ALA A 43 12.64 0.28 8.91
CA ALA A 43 12.28 -0.70 7.89
C ALA A 43 11.44 -0.10 6.75
N LEU A 44 11.78 -0.49 5.52
CA LEU A 44 11.02 -0.24 4.29
C LEU A 44 10.53 -1.57 3.73
N LEU A 45 9.24 -1.67 3.46
CA LEU A 45 8.63 -2.79 2.74
C LEU A 45 8.34 -2.34 1.32
N LEU A 46 9.00 -2.94 0.31
CA LEU A 46 8.86 -2.61 -1.10
C LEU A 46 8.03 -3.68 -1.80
N ILE A 47 6.81 -3.35 -2.21
CA ILE A 47 5.85 -4.28 -2.81
C ILE A 47 5.76 -4.04 -4.32
N HIS A 48 6.07 -5.06 -5.12
CA HIS A 48 6.07 -5.00 -6.58
C HIS A 48 4.67 -5.06 -7.21
N GLY A 49 4.58 -4.79 -8.51
CA GLY A 49 3.37 -4.86 -9.32
C GLY A 49 2.97 -6.28 -9.74
N ILE A 50 1.84 -6.39 -10.44
CA ILE A 50 1.36 -7.66 -10.99
C ILE A 50 2.37 -8.23 -12.00
N GLY A 51 2.62 -9.54 -11.95
CA GLY A 51 3.54 -10.24 -12.87
C GLY A 51 5.03 -9.97 -12.60
N ASP A 52 5.36 -9.03 -11.73
CA ASP A 52 6.75 -8.62 -11.40
C ASP A 52 7.30 -9.40 -10.19
N SER A 53 8.42 -8.98 -9.65
CA SER A 53 9.10 -9.55 -8.49
C SER A 53 9.88 -8.48 -7.73
N SER A 54 10.56 -8.89 -6.66
CA SER A 54 11.49 -8.04 -5.92
C SER A 54 12.59 -7.42 -6.79
N GLN A 55 12.86 -7.98 -7.97
CA GLN A 55 13.87 -7.48 -8.91
C GLN A 55 13.52 -6.11 -9.52
N THR A 56 12.24 -5.71 -9.51
CA THR A 56 11.86 -4.35 -9.94
C THR A 56 12.56 -3.26 -9.13
N TRP A 57 12.97 -3.58 -7.89
CA TRP A 57 13.66 -2.69 -6.96
C TRP A 57 15.19 -2.83 -6.99
N ALA A 58 15.75 -3.64 -7.90
CA ALA A 58 17.16 -4.02 -7.89
C ALA A 58 18.11 -2.83 -7.84
N ASP A 59 17.86 -1.79 -8.62
CA ASP A 59 18.69 -0.59 -8.70
C ASP A 59 18.50 0.35 -7.51
N LEU A 60 17.29 0.31 -6.89
CA LEU A 60 16.94 1.15 -5.74
C LEU A 60 17.41 0.58 -4.40
N ILE A 61 17.37 -0.76 -4.23
CA ILE A 61 17.75 -1.43 -2.97
C ILE A 61 19.13 -0.99 -2.46
N PRO A 62 20.20 -0.96 -3.28
CA PRO A 62 21.53 -0.55 -2.82
C PRO A 62 21.59 0.89 -2.31
N LEU A 63 20.76 1.75 -2.88
CA LEU A 63 20.71 3.17 -2.51
C LEU A 63 20.02 3.36 -1.16
N LEU A 64 18.93 2.65 -0.93
CA LEU A 64 18.16 2.71 0.32
C LEU A 64 18.80 1.94 1.47
N ALA A 65 19.49 0.84 1.17
CA ALA A 65 20.14 -0.02 2.17
C ALA A 65 21.28 0.65 2.95
N ARG A 66 21.76 1.82 2.52
CA ARG A 66 22.79 2.61 3.23
C ARG A 66 22.34 3.07 4.61
N GLY A 67 21.02 3.31 4.81
CA GLY A 67 20.47 3.79 6.10
C GLY A 67 19.16 3.14 6.50
N ARG A 68 18.67 2.15 5.76
CA ARG A 68 17.37 1.51 5.97
C ARG A 68 17.49 -0.01 5.95
N THR A 69 16.61 -0.67 6.68
CA THR A 69 16.36 -2.11 6.48
C THR A 69 15.34 -2.24 5.36
N VAL A 70 15.77 -2.66 4.19
CA VAL A 70 14.92 -2.85 3.01
C VAL A 70 14.45 -4.31 2.98
N ILE A 71 13.15 -4.52 2.87
CA ILE A 71 12.50 -5.81 2.65
C ILE A 71 11.73 -5.71 1.34
N ALA A 72 12.15 -6.48 0.34
CA ALA A 72 11.47 -6.57 -0.95
C ALA A 72 11.04 -8.03 -1.18
N PRO A 73 9.80 -8.40 -0.85
CA PRO A 73 9.27 -9.74 -1.09
C PRO A 73 8.84 -9.94 -2.53
N ASP A 74 8.91 -11.19 -2.98
CA ASP A 74 8.09 -11.66 -4.08
C ASP A 74 6.72 -12.04 -3.51
N LEU A 75 5.65 -11.44 -4.04
CA LEU A 75 4.28 -11.76 -3.64
C LEU A 75 3.99 -13.24 -3.90
N LEU A 76 3.11 -13.85 -3.11
CA LEU A 76 2.67 -15.22 -3.37
C LEU A 76 2.12 -15.31 -4.81
N GLY A 77 2.50 -16.33 -5.56
CA GLY A 77 2.14 -16.42 -6.96
C GLY A 77 3.09 -15.71 -7.94
N HIS A 78 4.08 -14.96 -7.45
CA HIS A 78 4.98 -14.15 -8.26
C HIS A 78 6.45 -14.49 -8.00
N GLY A 79 7.31 -14.14 -8.95
CA GLY A 79 8.76 -14.30 -8.84
C GLY A 79 9.18 -15.69 -8.37
N ARG A 80 10.00 -15.75 -7.33
CA ARG A 80 10.54 -16.99 -6.74
C ARG A 80 9.74 -17.52 -5.55
N SER A 81 8.65 -16.85 -5.16
CA SER A 81 7.70 -17.36 -4.16
C SER A 81 6.84 -18.49 -4.75
N ASP A 82 6.33 -19.36 -3.88
CA ASP A 82 5.43 -20.44 -4.28
C ASP A 82 4.17 -19.90 -4.95
N LYS A 83 3.56 -20.73 -5.81
CA LYS A 83 2.40 -20.39 -6.64
C LYS A 83 1.22 -21.36 -6.39
N PRO A 84 0.71 -21.44 -5.13
CA PRO A 84 -0.36 -22.37 -4.79
C PRO A 84 -1.70 -21.96 -5.41
N ARG A 85 -2.69 -22.84 -5.28
CA ARG A 85 -4.10 -22.48 -5.39
C ARG A 85 -4.48 -21.78 -4.06
N GLY A 86 -4.61 -20.46 -4.06
CA GLY A 86 -4.83 -19.68 -2.85
C GLY A 86 -5.57 -18.37 -3.11
N ASP A 87 -5.69 -17.55 -2.07
CA ASP A 87 -6.26 -16.21 -2.16
C ASP A 87 -5.22 -15.23 -2.73
N TYR A 88 -5.55 -14.68 -3.89
CA TYR A 88 -4.76 -13.68 -4.61
C TYR A 88 -5.45 -12.29 -4.61
N SER A 89 -6.37 -12.07 -3.67
CA SER A 89 -6.98 -10.76 -3.45
C SER A 89 -6.00 -9.76 -2.84
N ILE A 90 -6.28 -8.48 -3.00
CA ILE A 90 -5.49 -7.40 -2.38
C ILE A 90 -5.44 -7.57 -0.86
N GLY A 91 -6.57 -7.98 -0.24
CA GLY A 91 -6.64 -8.27 1.20
C GLY A 91 -5.77 -9.45 1.61
N GLY A 92 -5.80 -10.53 0.82
CA GLY A 92 -4.94 -11.71 1.04
C GLY A 92 -3.45 -11.35 0.95
N TYR A 93 -3.07 -10.51 -0.02
CA TYR A 93 -1.69 -10.02 -0.12
C TYR A 93 -1.29 -9.16 1.08
N ALA A 94 -2.14 -8.24 1.53
CA ALA A 94 -1.86 -7.41 2.71
C ALA A 94 -1.66 -8.25 3.98
N CYS A 95 -2.51 -9.27 4.20
CA CYS A 95 -2.32 -10.26 5.27
C CYS A 95 -0.98 -10.99 5.13
N GLY A 96 -0.66 -11.45 3.91
CA GLY A 96 0.61 -12.13 3.64
C GLY A 96 1.85 -11.24 3.91
N MET A 97 1.76 -9.94 3.71
CA MET A 97 2.82 -9.00 4.06
C MET A 97 2.95 -8.86 5.59
N ARG A 98 1.83 -8.74 6.32
CA ARG A 98 1.83 -8.74 7.79
C ARG A 98 2.49 -10.00 8.36
N ASP A 99 2.14 -11.17 7.81
CA ASP A 99 2.64 -12.45 8.28
C ASP A 99 4.14 -12.62 7.99
N LEU A 100 4.58 -12.21 6.80
CA LEU A 100 6.00 -12.18 6.46
C LEU A 100 6.79 -11.30 7.44
N LEU A 101 6.35 -10.07 7.69
CA LEU A 101 7.00 -9.16 8.63
C LEU A 101 7.04 -9.74 10.03
N THR A 102 5.98 -10.42 10.46
CA THR A 102 5.92 -11.10 11.78
C THR A 102 6.98 -12.19 11.89
N VAL A 103 7.11 -13.04 10.87
CA VAL A 103 8.14 -14.11 10.85
C VAL A 103 9.56 -13.51 10.79
N LEU A 104 9.74 -12.37 10.15
CA LEU A 104 11.04 -11.67 10.06
C LEU A 104 11.38 -10.85 11.32
N GLY A 105 10.49 -10.78 12.33
CA GLY A 105 10.67 -9.98 13.54
C GLY A 105 10.67 -8.48 13.28
N ILE A 106 9.85 -8.00 12.34
CA ILE A 106 9.73 -6.59 11.99
C ILE A 106 8.34 -6.10 12.38
N ASP A 107 8.28 -5.20 13.36
CA ASP A 107 7.01 -4.75 13.93
C ASP A 107 6.36 -3.65 13.10
N ARG A 108 7.15 -2.68 12.62
CA ARG A 108 6.64 -1.49 11.92
C ARG A 108 7.48 -1.17 10.69
N VAL A 109 6.81 -0.67 9.66
CA VAL A 109 7.45 -0.36 8.37
C VAL A 109 6.86 0.90 7.74
N THR A 110 7.66 1.58 6.93
CA THR A 110 7.13 2.40 5.84
C THR A 110 6.87 1.48 4.64
N VAL A 111 5.66 1.50 4.11
CA VAL A 111 5.27 0.64 2.99
C VAL A 111 5.35 1.43 1.69
N VAL A 112 6.05 0.88 0.71
CA VAL A 112 6.17 1.41 -0.65
C VAL A 112 5.58 0.38 -1.61
N GLY A 113 4.56 0.74 -2.36
CA GLY A 113 3.91 -0.17 -3.29
C GLY A 113 3.82 0.38 -4.70
N HIS A 114 4.20 -0.43 -5.69
CA HIS A 114 4.11 -0.11 -7.10
C HIS A 114 2.92 -0.82 -7.75
N SER A 115 2.11 -0.10 -8.54
CA SER A 115 1.00 -0.66 -9.32
C SER A 115 0.03 -1.48 -8.44
N LEU A 116 -0.14 -2.80 -8.67
CA LEU A 116 -0.85 -3.71 -7.76
C LEU A 116 -0.35 -3.59 -6.32
N GLY A 117 0.98 -3.53 -6.14
CA GLY A 117 1.60 -3.37 -4.83
C GLY A 117 1.20 -2.08 -4.12
N GLY A 118 0.82 -1.04 -4.84
CA GLY A 118 0.25 0.18 -4.28
C GLY A 118 -1.12 -0.07 -3.65
N GLY A 119 -1.99 -0.82 -4.33
CA GLY A 119 -3.25 -1.31 -3.75
C GLY A 119 -3.03 -2.15 -2.50
N VAL A 120 -2.03 -3.05 -2.52
CA VAL A 120 -1.64 -3.86 -1.34
C VAL A 120 -1.10 -2.98 -0.22
N ALA A 121 -0.28 -1.96 -0.52
CA ALA A 121 0.26 -1.01 0.46
C ALA A 121 -0.86 -0.22 1.16
N MET A 122 -1.84 0.25 0.41
CA MET A 122 -2.99 0.95 0.95
C MET A 122 -3.86 0.03 1.81
N GLN A 123 -4.13 -1.20 1.32
CA GLN A 123 -4.85 -2.22 2.08
C GLN A 123 -4.12 -2.57 3.38
N PHE A 124 -2.80 -2.69 3.35
CA PHE A 124 -1.98 -2.92 4.53
C PHE A 124 -2.10 -1.76 5.53
N ALA A 125 -2.06 -0.51 5.04
CA ALA A 125 -2.12 0.68 5.89
C ALA A 125 -3.44 0.76 6.68
N TYR A 126 -4.57 0.36 6.13
CA TYR A 126 -5.84 0.40 6.86
C TYR A 126 -6.26 -0.92 7.51
N GLN A 127 -5.67 -2.06 7.14
CA GLN A 127 -5.89 -3.31 7.90
C GLN A 127 -4.98 -3.41 9.13
N PHE A 128 -3.75 -2.87 9.04
CA PHE A 128 -2.72 -2.99 10.07
C PHE A 128 -2.09 -1.61 10.37
N PRO A 129 -2.90 -0.59 10.75
CA PRO A 129 -2.39 0.77 10.96
C PRO A 129 -1.32 0.86 12.05
N GLU A 130 -1.35 -0.05 13.03
CA GLU A 130 -0.34 -0.14 14.09
C GLU A 130 1.04 -0.56 13.56
N ARG A 131 1.08 -1.22 12.40
CA ARG A 131 2.31 -1.67 11.73
C ARG A 131 2.80 -0.74 10.64
N CYS A 132 1.95 0.20 10.19
CA CYS A 132 2.26 1.12 9.11
C CYS A 132 2.68 2.48 9.64
N GLU A 133 3.89 2.91 9.30
CA GLU A 133 4.42 4.22 9.69
C GLU A 133 4.10 5.30 8.66
N ARG A 134 4.20 4.95 7.40
CA ARG A 134 3.97 5.83 6.23
C ARG A 134 3.58 4.96 5.05
N VAL A 135 2.87 5.53 4.09
CA VAL A 135 2.54 4.85 2.84
C VAL A 135 3.06 5.65 1.64
N VAL A 136 3.68 4.92 0.70
CA VAL A 136 4.17 5.48 -0.56
C VAL A 136 3.53 4.70 -1.71
N LEU A 137 2.79 5.38 -2.55
CA LEU A 137 1.99 4.81 -3.63
C LEU A 137 2.60 5.22 -4.97
N VAL A 138 3.08 4.25 -5.75
CA VAL A 138 3.83 4.46 -6.99
C VAL A 138 3.01 3.92 -8.17
N GLY A 139 2.51 4.77 -9.05
CA GLY A 139 1.70 4.35 -10.22
C GLY A 139 0.59 3.36 -9.82
N THR A 140 -0.11 3.62 -8.70
CA THR A 140 -0.93 2.63 -8.02
C THR A 140 -2.25 2.34 -8.73
N GLY A 141 -2.67 1.07 -8.72
CA GLY A 141 -4.03 0.66 -9.06
C GLY A 141 -5.05 1.05 -7.99
N GLY A 142 -6.35 0.85 -8.30
CA GLY A 142 -7.44 1.02 -7.33
C GLY A 142 -7.94 2.47 -7.19
N VAL A 143 -7.67 3.36 -8.16
CA VAL A 143 -8.16 4.76 -8.14
C VAL A 143 -9.43 4.90 -8.97
N ARG A 144 -9.37 4.57 -10.26
CA ARG A 144 -10.52 4.55 -11.18
C ARG A 144 -10.50 3.27 -12.01
N SER A 145 -11.56 3.07 -12.79
CA SER A 145 -11.66 1.90 -13.67
C SER A 145 -10.64 1.90 -14.82
N ASP A 146 -10.16 3.09 -15.22
CA ASP A 146 -9.28 3.24 -16.38
C ASP A 146 -7.96 2.49 -16.19
N ILE A 147 -7.65 1.62 -17.14
CA ILE A 147 -6.42 0.84 -17.19
C ILE A 147 -6.16 0.43 -18.65
N HIS A 148 -4.91 0.16 -18.98
CA HIS A 148 -4.53 -0.22 -20.34
C HIS A 148 -5.41 -1.36 -20.91
N PRO A 149 -5.96 -1.25 -22.13
CA PRO A 149 -6.93 -2.22 -22.69
C PRO A 149 -6.43 -3.66 -22.72
N LEU A 150 -5.12 -3.89 -22.91
CA LEU A 150 -4.54 -5.24 -22.90
C LEU A 150 -4.73 -5.97 -21.56
N LEU A 151 -4.69 -5.26 -20.43
CA LEU A 151 -4.94 -5.86 -19.12
C LEU A 151 -6.41 -6.25 -18.96
N ARG A 152 -7.34 -5.42 -19.48
CA ARG A 152 -8.77 -5.75 -19.51
C ARG A 152 -9.02 -7.01 -20.34
N LEU A 153 -8.40 -7.09 -21.52
CA LEU A 153 -8.50 -8.24 -22.40
C LEU A 153 -7.93 -9.51 -21.74
N ALA A 154 -6.78 -9.38 -21.09
CA ALA A 154 -6.15 -10.49 -20.35
C ALA A 154 -6.98 -10.98 -19.15
N ALA A 155 -7.82 -10.12 -18.55
CA ALA A 155 -8.71 -10.51 -17.45
C ALA A 155 -9.91 -11.35 -17.90
N LEU A 156 -10.28 -11.32 -19.18
CA LEU A 156 -11.46 -12.03 -19.67
C LEU A 156 -11.36 -13.56 -19.47
N PRO A 157 -12.49 -14.26 -19.27
CA PRO A 157 -12.53 -15.71 -19.29
C PRO A 157 -11.97 -16.26 -20.61
N GLY A 158 -11.18 -17.35 -20.55
CA GLY A 158 -10.60 -17.95 -21.75
C GLY A 158 -9.28 -17.32 -22.24
N SER A 159 -8.81 -16.22 -21.65
CA SER A 159 -7.54 -15.58 -22.04
C SER A 159 -6.28 -16.44 -21.77
N GLY A 160 -6.36 -17.45 -20.90
CA GLY A 160 -5.22 -18.28 -20.53
C GLY A 160 -4.49 -18.95 -21.70
N PRO A 161 -5.17 -19.66 -22.62
CA PRO A 161 -4.55 -20.24 -23.81
C PRO A 161 -3.91 -19.20 -24.74
N VAL A 162 -4.56 -18.05 -24.93
CA VAL A 162 -4.02 -16.95 -25.74
C VAL A 162 -2.73 -16.41 -25.09
N LEU A 163 -2.74 -16.19 -23.77
CA LEU A 163 -1.57 -15.73 -23.04
C LEU A 163 -0.44 -16.78 -23.07
N SER A 164 -0.79 -18.08 -23.02
CA SER A 164 0.18 -19.18 -23.21
C SER A 164 0.87 -19.10 -24.56
N LEU A 165 0.10 -18.89 -25.63
CA LEU A 165 0.65 -18.74 -26.97
C LEU A 165 1.55 -17.52 -27.10
N LEU A 166 1.11 -16.37 -26.57
CA LEU A 166 1.86 -15.11 -26.63
C LEU A 166 3.18 -15.17 -25.85
N THR A 167 3.31 -16.06 -24.88
CA THR A 167 4.52 -16.21 -24.06
C THR A 167 5.46 -17.32 -24.59
N THR A 168 5.17 -17.93 -25.75
CA THR A 168 6.09 -18.86 -26.42
C THR A 168 7.38 -18.17 -26.86
N ALA A 169 8.49 -18.91 -26.92
CA ALA A 169 9.79 -18.37 -27.32
C ALA A 169 9.76 -17.68 -28.70
N SER A 170 9.03 -18.25 -29.65
CA SER A 170 8.91 -17.71 -31.02
C SER A 170 8.17 -16.37 -31.03
N VAL A 171 7.05 -16.25 -30.31
CA VAL A 171 6.29 -15.00 -30.25
C VAL A 171 7.04 -13.93 -29.44
N ARG A 172 7.77 -14.33 -28.41
CA ARG A 172 8.64 -13.40 -27.66
C ARG A 172 9.73 -12.80 -28.55
N HIS A 173 10.32 -13.59 -29.44
CA HIS A 173 11.33 -13.09 -30.38
C HIS A 173 10.73 -12.03 -31.34
N ILE A 174 9.52 -12.25 -31.85
CA ILE A 174 8.78 -11.24 -32.63
C ILE A 174 8.43 -10.02 -31.76
N GLY A 175 8.02 -10.25 -30.53
CA GLY A 175 7.77 -9.21 -29.54
C GLY A 175 8.97 -8.25 -29.38
N TRP A 176 10.19 -8.76 -29.31
CA TRP A 176 11.40 -7.95 -29.21
C TRP A 176 11.60 -7.00 -30.41
N THR A 177 11.22 -7.37 -31.61
CA THR A 177 11.31 -6.49 -32.79
C THR A 177 10.25 -5.37 -32.72
N VAL A 178 9.04 -5.68 -32.30
CA VAL A 178 7.96 -4.70 -32.07
C VAL A 178 8.34 -3.72 -30.94
N THR A 179 8.90 -4.21 -29.85
CA THR A 179 9.34 -3.36 -28.72
C THR A 179 10.43 -2.37 -29.14
N ARG A 180 11.38 -2.81 -29.99
CA ARG A 180 12.41 -1.91 -30.56
C ARG A 180 11.77 -0.80 -31.41
N ALA A 181 10.75 -1.12 -32.22
CA ALA A 181 10.03 -0.12 -33.02
C ALA A 181 9.26 0.86 -32.13
N LEU A 182 8.56 0.40 -31.09
CA LEU A 182 7.84 1.26 -30.14
C LEU A 182 8.78 2.23 -29.40
N ARG A 183 9.96 1.75 -29.02
CA ARG A 183 11.02 2.59 -28.41
C ARG A 183 11.55 3.63 -29.40
N TRP A 184 11.80 3.21 -30.64
CA TRP A 184 12.30 4.11 -31.68
C TRP A 184 11.28 5.22 -31.98
N LEU A 185 9.97 4.89 -31.99
CA LEU A 185 8.86 5.83 -32.16
C LEU A 185 8.59 6.70 -30.93
N ARG A 186 9.31 6.49 -29.83
CA ARG A 186 9.17 7.22 -28.54
C ARG A 186 7.71 7.27 -28.04
N THR A 187 6.96 6.19 -28.22
CA THR A 187 5.60 6.07 -27.68
C THR A 187 5.66 5.94 -26.15
N ASP A 188 4.58 6.35 -25.46
CA ASP A 188 4.50 6.22 -24.00
C ASP A 188 4.64 4.76 -23.54
N LEU A 189 3.98 3.83 -24.24
CA LEU A 189 4.16 2.39 -23.99
C LEU A 189 5.59 1.92 -24.27
N GLY A 190 6.28 2.53 -25.25
CA GLY A 190 7.67 2.22 -25.59
C GLY A 190 8.67 2.58 -24.50
N ARG A 191 8.31 3.47 -23.57
CA ARG A 191 9.14 3.83 -22.40
C ARG A 191 9.24 2.66 -21.41
N ASP A 192 8.15 1.95 -21.20
CA ASP A 192 8.02 0.88 -20.20
C ASP A 192 8.16 -0.52 -20.80
N VAL A 193 8.40 -0.64 -22.10
CA VAL A 193 8.29 -1.91 -22.81
C VAL A 193 9.23 -2.99 -22.27
N ASP A 194 10.47 -2.63 -21.92
CA ASP A 194 11.46 -3.58 -21.37
C ASP A 194 10.99 -4.09 -20.00
N ASP A 195 10.41 -3.20 -19.18
CA ASP A 195 9.87 -3.53 -17.87
C ASP A 195 8.60 -4.38 -17.96
N LEU A 196 7.71 -4.05 -18.89
CA LEU A 196 6.51 -4.84 -19.18
C LEU A 196 6.86 -6.22 -19.71
N MET A 197 7.84 -6.33 -20.63
CA MET A 197 8.30 -7.63 -21.15
C MET A 197 8.88 -8.51 -20.05
N ARG A 198 9.61 -7.92 -19.10
CA ARG A 198 10.12 -8.64 -17.93
C ARG A 198 8.98 -9.19 -17.06
N THR A 199 7.90 -8.44 -16.85
CA THR A 199 6.74 -8.94 -16.08
C THR A 199 6.04 -10.13 -16.75
N LEU A 200 6.25 -10.32 -18.05
CA LEU A 200 5.69 -11.42 -18.83
C LEU A 200 6.63 -12.63 -18.93
N GLU A 201 7.90 -12.50 -18.51
CA GLU A 201 8.91 -13.56 -18.68
C GLU A 201 8.50 -14.89 -18.02
N ASP A 202 7.95 -14.84 -16.82
CA ASP A 202 7.57 -16.03 -16.06
C ASP A 202 6.22 -16.66 -16.54
N LEU A 203 5.45 -15.97 -17.38
CA LEU A 203 4.10 -16.43 -17.76
C LEU A 203 4.10 -17.61 -18.72
N HIS A 204 5.26 -18.04 -19.25
CA HIS A 204 5.39 -19.29 -19.97
C HIS A 204 5.22 -20.51 -19.05
N VAL A 205 5.41 -20.35 -17.73
CA VAL A 205 5.19 -21.38 -16.72
C VAL A 205 3.71 -21.39 -16.31
N ASP A 206 3.06 -22.56 -16.42
CA ASP A 206 1.61 -22.69 -16.18
C ASP A 206 1.16 -22.22 -14.80
N THR A 207 1.93 -22.53 -13.76
CA THR A 207 1.59 -22.10 -12.39
C THR A 207 1.71 -20.59 -12.20
N ALA A 208 2.72 -19.95 -12.82
CA ALA A 208 2.90 -18.50 -12.79
C ALA A 208 1.78 -17.80 -13.56
N ARG A 209 1.46 -18.28 -14.75
CA ARG A 209 0.35 -17.77 -15.57
C ARG A 209 -1.00 -17.90 -14.85
N ALA A 210 -1.26 -19.04 -14.21
CA ALA A 210 -2.48 -19.25 -13.44
C ALA A 210 -2.58 -18.29 -12.24
N ALA A 211 -1.48 -18.07 -11.52
CA ALA A 211 -1.41 -17.12 -10.42
C ALA A 211 -1.62 -15.68 -10.91
N PHE A 212 -0.92 -15.28 -11.98
CA PHE A 212 -1.10 -13.98 -12.63
C PHE A 212 -2.56 -13.72 -13.00
N LEU A 213 -3.21 -14.65 -13.69
CA LEU A 213 -4.60 -14.51 -14.12
C LEU A 213 -5.57 -14.43 -12.93
N ARG A 214 -5.32 -15.19 -11.84
CA ARG A 214 -6.13 -15.07 -10.62
C ARG A 214 -5.98 -13.70 -9.98
N THR A 215 -4.75 -13.21 -9.85
CA THR A 215 -4.46 -11.89 -9.31
C THR A 215 -5.10 -10.81 -10.17
N LEU A 216 -4.96 -10.90 -11.49
CA LEU A 216 -5.53 -9.93 -12.42
C LEU A 216 -7.07 -9.90 -12.29
N ARG A 217 -7.73 -11.06 -12.34
CA ARG A 217 -9.20 -11.17 -12.24
C ARG A 217 -9.75 -10.82 -10.86
N ALA A 218 -8.93 -10.87 -9.82
CA ALA A 218 -9.31 -10.37 -8.50
C ALA A 218 -9.34 -8.84 -8.43
N SER A 219 -8.74 -8.14 -9.40
CA SER A 219 -8.57 -6.68 -9.38
C SER A 219 -9.11 -5.98 -10.63
N VAL A 220 -9.29 -6.70 -11.74
CA VAL A 220 -9.67 -6.16 -13.07
C VAL A 220 -10.74 -7.03 -13.69
N ASP A 221 -11.74 -6.42 -14.29
CA ASP A 221 -12.79 -7.06 -15.09
C ASP A 221 -12.87 -6.47 -16.50
N GLY A 222 -13.93 -6.78 -17.26
CA GLY A 222 -14.15 -6.26 -18.61
C GLY A 222 -14.36 -4.73 -18.67
N HIS A 223 -14.72 -4.11 -17.54
CA HIS A 223 -14.92 -2.66 -17.42
C HIS A 223 -13.67 -1.92 -16.94
N GLY A 224 -12.64 -2.66 -16.48
CA GLY A 224 -11.38 -2.11 -15.99
C GLY A 224 -11.05 -2.53 -14.59
N GLN A 225 -10.52 -1.63 -13.75
CA GLN A 225 -10.24 -1.91 -12.34
C GLN A 225 -11.56 -2.06 -11.57
N ALA A 226 -11.82 -3.26 -11.05
CA ALA A 226 -13.04 -3.60 -10.30
C ALA A 226 -12.97 -3.16 -8.82
N ILE A 227 -11.77 -2.88 -8.32
CA ILE A 227 -11.52 -2.48 -6.92
C ILE A 227 -11.14 -1.02 -6.88
N THR A 228 -11.78 -0.25 -5.98
CA THR A 228 -11.36 1.10 -5.62
C THR A 228 -10.84 1.16 -4.19
N MET A 229 -9.82 1.99 -3.96
CA MET A 229 -9.36 2.33 -2.62
C MET A 229 -9.90 3.69 -2.14
N LEU A 230 -10.55 4.46 -3.03
CA LEU A 230 -10.99 5.83 -2.75
C LEU A 230 -12.02 5.90 -1.61
N ASP A 231 -12.88 4.88 -1.49
CA ASP A 231 -13.89 4.77 -0.44
C ASP A 231 -13.28 4.61 0.97
N ARG A 232 -12.00 4.29 1.05
CA ARG A 232 -11.27 4.03 2.31
C ARG A 232 -10.03 4.90 2.52
N CYS A 233 -9.74 5.84 1.59
CA CYS A 233 -8.63 6.76 1.75
C CYS A 233 -8.67 7.55 3.07
N TYR A 234 -9.87 7.80 3.61
CA TYR A 234 -10.04 8.46 4.91
C TYR A 234 -9.41 7.69 6.08
N LEU A 235 -9.23 6.36 5.95
CA LEU A 235 -8.56 5.55 6.96
C LEU A 235 -7.05 5.82 7.05
N ALA A 236 -6.48 6.41 6.00
CA ALA A 236 -5.09 6.90 6.01
C ALA A 236 -4.97 8.35 6.53
N ALA A 237 -6.06 8.96 7.00
CA ALA A 237 -6.02 10.31 7.57
C ALA A 237 -5.06 10.35 8.77
N GLY A 238 -4.09 11.27 8.73
CA GLY A 238 -3.02 11.37 9.74
C GLY A 238 -1.83 10.43 9.49
N MET A 239 -1.87 9.56 8.48
CA MET A 239 -0.71 8.79 8.04
C MET A 239 0.04 9.57 6.95
N PRO A 240 1.32 9.90 7.14
CA PRO A 240 2.09 10.54 6.09
C PRO A 240 2.07 9.69 4.81
N SER A 241 1.68 10.32 3.72
CA SER A 241 1.45 9.64 2.44
C SER A 241 2.18 10.36 1.32
N LEU A 242 2.88 9.60 0.48
CA LEU A 242 3.57 10.08 -0.72
C LEU A 242 2.99 9.36 -1.94
N ILE A 243 2.60 10.11 -2.94
CA ILE A 243 2.12 9.62 -4.22
C ILE A 243 3.17 9.95 -5.26
N ILE A 244 3.67 8.95 -5.99
CA ILE A 244 4.65 9.10 -7.07
C ILE A 244 4.03 8.57 -8.35
N TRP A 245 4.14 9.31 -9.45
CA TRP A 245 3.58 8.89 -10.74
C TRP A 245 4.47 9.29 -11.90
N GLY A 246 4.48 8.49 -12.96
CA GLY A 246 5.10 8.86 -14.22
C GLY A 246 4.18 9.76 -15.05
N GLY A 247 4.73 10.81 -15.65
CA GLY A 247 3.97 11.74 -16.49
C GLY A 247 3.47 11.12 -17.81
N HIS A 248 4.10 10.01 -18.22
CA HIS A 248 3.80 9.24 -19.44
C HIS A 248 3.34 7.81 -19.15
N ASP A 249 2.70 7.59 -17.98
CA ASP A 249 2.20 6.26 -17.59
C ASP A 249 1.08 5.81 -18.55
N ALA A 250 1.42 4.86 -19.44
CA ALA A 250 0.48 4.28 -20.40
C ALA A 250 -0.33 3.11 -19.83
N VAL A 251 0.01 2.62 -18.63
CA VAL A 251 -0.66 1.50 -17.96
C VAL A 251 -1.83 2.00 -17.12
N ILE A 252 -1.56 2.99 -16.26
CA ILE A 252 -2.56 3.65 -15.41
C ILE A 252 -2.42 5.16 -15.61
N PRO A 253 -3.44 5.85 -16.17
CA PRO A 253 -3.34 7.25 -16.56
C PRO A 253 -2.84 8.18 -15.44
N PRO A 254 -1.96 9.17 -15.74
CA PRO A 254 -1.40 10.08 -14.72
C PRO A 254 -2.44 10.92 -13.98
N GLU A 255 -3.64 11.11 -14.58
CA GLU A 255 -4.76 11.82 -13.96
C GLU A 255 -5.20 11.16 -12.63
N HIS A 256 -4.99 9.85 -12.49
CA HIS A 256 -5.27 9.11 -11.26
C HIS A 256 -4.48 9.64 -10.07
N ALA A 257 -3.26 10.13 -10.29
CA ALA A 257 -2.43 10.72 -9.24
C ALA A 257 -3.10 11.90 -8.54
N ARG A 258 -3.72 12.81 -9.31
CA ARG A 258 -4.41 13.98 -8.78
C ARG A 258 -5.73 13.61 -8.09
N ILE A 259 -6.45 12.63 -8.63
CA ILE A 259 -7.68 12.12 -8.02
C ILE A 259 -7.37 11.49 -6.66
N LEU A 260 -6.30 10.68 -6.60
CA LEU A 260 -5.86 10.06 -5.36
C LEU A 260 -5.38 11.09 -4.35
N GLN A 261 -4.61 12.11 -4.77
CA GLN A 261 -4.19 13.21 -3.91
C GLN A 261 -5.38 13.96 -3.31
N ALA A 262 -6.41 14.23 -4.13
CA ALA A 262 -7.63 14.87 -3.65
C ALA A 262 -8.39 14.01 -2.62
N ALA A 263 -8.35 12.67 -2.77
CA ALA A 263 -8.95 11.73 -1.82
C ALA A 263 -8.10 11.51 -0.56
N MET A 264 -6.82 11.91 -0.59
CA MET A 264 -5.86 11.80 0.54
C MET A 264 -5.29 13.19 0.88
N PRO A 265 -6.09 14.10 1.47
CA PRO A 265 -5.64 15.44 1.85
C PRO A 265 -4.41 15.37 2.76
N GLY A 266 -3.41 16.21 2.46
CA GLY A 266 -2.12 16.21 3.17
C GLY A 266 -1.10 15.22 2.60
N SER A 267 -1.44 14.42 1.59
CA SER A 267 -0.46 13.62 0.85
C SER A 267 0.42 14.53 -0.03
N ARG A 268 1.70 14.17 -0.13
CA ARG A 268 2.63 14.78 -1.09
C ARG A 268 2.47 14.08 -2.44
N LEU A 269 2.47 14.84 -3.53
CA LEU A 269 2.45 14.34 -4.91
C LEU A 269 3.73 14.71 -5.63
N GLU A 270 4.37 13.73 -6.28
CA GLU A 270 5.54 13.88 -7.11
C GLU A 270 5.29 13.26 -8.50
N ILE A 271 5.42 14.07 -9.54
CA ILE A 271 5.31 13.60 -10.92
C ILE A 271 6.72 13.53 -11.54
N PHE A 272 7.06 12.36 -12.04
CA PHE A 272 8.27 12.10 -12.81
C PHE A 272 7.93 12.35 -14.28
N ALA A 273 8.17 13.57 -14.75
CA ALA A 273 7.67 14.06 -16.04
C ALA A 273 8.03 13.14 -17.21
N ASP A 274 9.24 12.59 -17.23
CA ASP A 274 9.76 11.76 -18.32
C ASP A 274 9.60 10.26 -18.11
N ALA A 275 9.03 9.82 -16.97
CA ALA A 275 8.84 8.42 -16.64
C ALA A 275 7.48 7.90 -17.13
N GLY A 276 7.45 6.61 -17.49
CA GLY A 276 6.23 5.83 -17.69
C GLY A 276 5.72 5.22 -16.38
N HIS A 277 5.25 3.97 -16.45
CA HIS A 277 4.67 3.25 -15.30
C HIS A 277 5.68 2.89 -14.20
N PHE A 278 6.99 2.92 -14.50
CA PHE A 278 8.05 2.48 -13.57
C PHE A 278 9.00 3.64 -13.19
N PRO A 279 8.52 4.71 -12.51
CA PRO A 279 9.38 5.86 -12.16
C PRO A 279 10.57 5.50 -11.27
N HIS A 280 10.45 4.45 -10.43
CA HIS A 280 11.53 3.94 -9.58
C HIS A 280 12.67 3.26 -10.36
N ARG A 281 12.41 2.89 -11.63
CA ARG A 281 13.40 2.31 -12.55
C ARG A 281 13.91 3.33 -13.55
N SER A 282 13.06 4.24 -13.97
CA SER A 282 13.44 5.31 -14.92
C SER A 282 14.49 6.25 -14.31
N ASP A 283 14.34 6.59 -13.03
CA ASP A 283 15.28 7.46 -12.30
C ASP A 283 15.38 7.06 -10.83
N PRO A 284 16.16 6.01 -10.51
CA PRO A 284 16.28 5.50 -9.15
C PRO A 284 16.93 6.49 -8.19
N GLU A 285 17.83 7.35 -8.65
CA GLU A 285 18.48 8.36 -7.80
C GLU A 285 17.49 9.47 -7.40
N ARG A 286 16.71 10.00 -8.34
CA ARG A 286 15.64 10.95 -8.03
C ARG A 286 14.58 10.32 -7.14
N PHE A 287 14.20 9.06 -7.41
CA PHE A 287 13.24 8.33 -6.59
C PHE A 287 13.73 8.22 -5.15
N ARG A 288 15.00 7.82 -4.96
CA ARG A 288 15.66 7.79 -3.64
C ARG A 288 15.61 9.16 -2.97
N ALA A 289 16.00 10.23 -3.68
CA ALA A 289 16.06 11.58 -3.12
C ALA A 289 14.66 12.05 -2.64
N VAL A 290 13.62 11.85 -3.45
CA VAL A 290 12.22 12.17 -3.11
C VAL A 290 11.74 11.36 -1.90
N LEU A 291 12.05 10.06 -1.87
CA LEU A 291 11.67 9.19 -0.76
C LEU A 291 12.39 9.59 0.55
N GLU A 292 13.70 9.84 0.51
CA GLU A 292 14.48 10.24 1.71
C GLU A 292 14.04 11.61 2.23
N ASP A 293 13.76 12.56 1.36
CA ASP A 293 13.21 13.87 1.75
C ASP A 293 11.84 13.71 2.43
N PHE A 294 10.95 12.90 1.87
CA PHE A 294 9.66 12.57 2.50
C PHE A 294 9.82 11.90 3.86
N LEU A 295 10.74 10.94 3.97
CA LEU A 295 10.98 10.22 5.23
C LEU A 295 11.57 11.13 6.31
N SER A 296 12.44 12.08 5.94
CA SER A 296 13.07 13.02 6.87
C SER A 296 12.16 14.15 7.29
N SER A 297 11.27 14.61 6.40
CA SER A 297 10.33 15.70 6.65
C SER A 297 9.04 15.28 7.38
N THR A 298 8.81 13.97 7.56
CA THR A 298 7.59 13.44 8.20
C THR A 298 7.89 12.62 9.44
N ARG A 299 6.96 12.58 10.38
CA ARG A 299 7.02 11.69 11.56
C ARG A 299 6.23 10.40 11.29
N PRO A 300 6.69 9.23 11.78
CA PRO A 300 5.91 8.00 11.72
C PRO A 300 4.51 8.17 12.31
N ALA A 301 3.49 7.66 11.61
CA ALA A 301 2.14 7.61 12.16
C ALA A 301 2.07 6.72 13.39
N THR A 302 1.25 7.10 14.35
CA THR A 302 0.89 6.27 15.50
C THR A 302 -0.62 6.34 15.68
N TYR A 303 -1.28 5.21 15.70
CA TYR A 303 -2.73 5.13 15.94
C TYR A 303 -3.02 4.42 17.25
N SER A 304 -3.81 5.07 18.12
CA SER A 304 -4.44 4.40 19.24
C SER A 304 -5.72 3.68 18.77
N ALA A 305 -6.11 2.64 19.50
CA ALA A 305 -7.37 1.93 19.22
C ALA A 305 -8.60 2.85 19.27
N ARG A 306 -8.54 3.95 20.05
CA ARG A 306 -9.59 4.97 20.11
C ARG A 306 -9.64 5.77 18.81
N GLN A 307 -8.50 6.33 18.37
CA GLN A 307 -8.42 7.10 17.13
C GLN A 307 -8.88 6.27 15.93
N TRP A 308 -8.48 5.00 15.87
CA TRP A 308 -8.87 4.10 14.81
C TRP A 308 -10.38 3.83 14.79
N ARG A 309 -11.00 3.60 15.96
CA ARG A 309 -12.47 3.48 16.07
C ARG A 309 -13.20 4.74 15.61
N ASP A 310 -12.69 5.91 15.99
CA ASP A 310 -13.29 7.18 15.62
C ASP A 310 -13.20 7.43 14.11
N LEU A 311 -12.07 7.09 13.48
CA LEU A 311 -11.92 7.11 12.02
C LEU A 311 -12.93 6.20 11.33
N MET A 312 -13.03 4.93 11.74
CA MET A 312 -13.99 3.99 11.16
C MET A 312 -15.46 4.45 11.30
N ARG A 313 -15.80 5.14 12.38
CA ARG A 313 -17.15 5.67 12.63
C ARG A 313 -17.41 6.97 11.87
N SER A 314 -16.41 7.70 11.46
CA SER A 314 -16.54 9.02 10.82
C SER A 314 -17.13 8.96 9.40
N LYS A 315 -17.29 7.76 8.82
CA LYS A 315 -17.76 7.54 7.44
C LYS A 315 -16.97 8.39 6.42
N GLY A 316 -15.68 8.57 6.64
CA GLY A 316 -14.83 9.35 5.75
C GLY A 316 -15.06 10.87 5.79
N ARG A 317 -15.73 11.40 6.78
CA ARG A 317 -15.78 12.84 6.99
C ARG A 317 -14.38 13.30 7.42
N HIS A 318 -13.71 14.02 6.53
CA HIS A 318 -12.45 14.68 6.85
C HIS A 318 -12.66 15.62 8.05
N PRO A 319 -11.73 15.68 9.05
CA PRO A 319 -11.85 16.59 10.19
C PRO A 319 -12.11 18.05 9.79
N ASP A 320 -11.60 18.49 8.64
CA ASP A 320 -11.76 19.84 8.11
C ASP A 320 -13.05 20.06 7.32
N GLN A 321 -13.83 19.01 7.03
CA GLN A 321 -15.16 19.10 6.40
C GLN A 321 -16.28 19.24 7.44
N ARG A 322 -16.03 19.89 8.57
CA ARG A 322 -17.13 20.34 9.43
C ARG A 322 -17.93 21.36 8.63
N PRO A 323 -19.27 21.20 8.51
CA PRO A 323 -20.10 22.24 7.91
C PRO A 323 -19.79 23.55 8.64
N ALA A 324 -19.53 24.60 7.88
CA ALA A 324 -19.33 25.94 8.41
C ALA A 324 -20.62 26.41 9.11
N GLY A 325 -20.85 25.98 10.35
CA GLY A 325 -22.08 26.21 11.09
C GLY A 325 -22.07 25.76 12.55
N SER A 326 -21.16 24.86 12.95
CA SER A 326 -21.04 24.50 14.36
C SER A 326 -20.01 25.39 15.08
N ARG A 327 -20.26 26.69 15.11
CA ARG A 327 -19.59 27.57 16.07
C ARG A 327 -19.97 27.04 17.45
N SER A 328 -18.98 26.58 18.20
CA SER A 328 -19.12 26.33 19.63
C SER A 328 -19.82 27.55 20.25
N ARG A 329 -20.96 27.33 20.86
CA ARG A 329 -21.48 28.29 21.83
C ARG A 329 -20.43 28.37 22.93
N SER A 330 -19.48 29.29 22.76
CA SER A 330 -18.67 29.78 23.86
C SER A 330 -19.67 30.28 24.92
N ARG A 331 -19.59 29.71 26.11
CA ARG A 331 -20.21 30.22 27.30
C ARG A 331 -19.91 31.72 27.37
N ARG A 332 -20.90 32.55 27.12
CA ARG A 332 -20.87 33.96 27.53
C ARG A 332 -20.86 33.95 29.06
N MET A 333 -19.71 34.22 29.65
CA MET A 333 -19.65 34.75 30.99
C MET A 333 -20.34 36.13 30.96
N SER A 334 -21.45 36.27 31.67
CA SER A 334 -22.06 37.54 31.94
C SER A 334 -21.22 38.26 32.99
N PRO A 335 -20.99 39.58 32.86
CA PRO A 335 -20.31 40.39 33.89
C PRO A 335 -21.26 40.61 35.06
N ALA A 336 -20.65 40.58 36.26
CA ALA A 336 -21.26 40.95 37.52
C ALA A 336 -21.70 42.41 37.49
N ALA A 337 -22.93 42.68 37.90
CA ALA A 337 -23.39 43.97 38.37
C ALA A 337 -23.95 43.78 39.78
N GLY A 338 -23.42 44.59 40.69
CA GLY A 338 -23.69 44.52 42.10
C GLY A 338 -25.00 45.19 42.53
N GLY A 339 -25.34 45.00 43.78
CA GLY A 339 -26.09 45.96 44.56
C GLY A 339 -27.42 45.46 45.17
N GLU A 340 -27.35 45.37 46.49
CA GLU A 340 -28.37 45.73 47.49
C GLU A 340 -29.49 44.77 47.93
N THR A 341 -29.30 44.36 49.16
CA THR A 341 -30.21 44.37 50.38
C THR A 341 -31.70 44.00 50.27
N ALA A 342 -32.13 43.01 50.99
CA ALA A 342 -32.97 43.06 52.21
C ALA A 342 -33.69 41.73 52.52
N LEU A 343 -33.43 41.26 53.70
CA LEU A 343 -34.31 40.77 54.80
C LEU A 343 -35.49 39.85 54.52
N ALA A 344 -35.50 38.83 55.35
CA ALA A 344 -36.57 38.26 56.21
C ALA A 344 -37.22 36.95 55.77
N ALA A 345 -36.97 36.00 56.60
CA ALA A 345 -37.82 35.20 57.49
C ALA A 345 -38.44 33.92 56.93
N ALA A 346 -37.98 32.87 57.50
CA ALA A 346 -38.60 31.94 58.44
C ALA A 346 -39.46 30.75 57.88
N SER A 347 -39.04 29.64 58.44
CA SER A 347 -39.83 28.45 58.88
C SER A 347 -40.33 27.51 57.78
N SER A 348 -40.26 26.23 57.86
CA SER A 348 -40.17 25.21 58.92
C SER A 348 -40.14 23.84 58.27
N THR A 349 -39.33 22.98 58.79
CA THR A 349 -39.43 21.51 58.69
C THR A 349 -40.68 21.02 59.50
N PRO A 350 -41.03 19.72 59.58
CA PRO A 350 -40.47 18.44 59.10
C PRO A 350 -41.56 17.38 58.78
N GLY A 351 -41.08 16.14 58.58
CA GLY A 351 -41.87 14.91 58.77
C GLY A 351 -41.73 13.95 57.62
N ASP A 352 -41.12 12.92 57.73
CA ASP A 352 -41.03 11.68 58.51
C ASP A 352 -41.82 10.55 57.86
N THR A 353 -41.15 9.43 57.84
CA THR A 353 -41.48 8.01 58.07
C THR A 353 -41.71 7.06 56.89
N ARG A 354 -40.80 6.07 56.93
CA ARG A 354 -41.02 4.60 56.96
C ARG A 354 -41.53 3.98 55.66
N GLY A 355 -40.98 2.91 55.19
CA GLY A 355 -40.53 1.60 55.61
C GLY A 355 -40.90 0.67 54.48
N GLY A 356 -40.18 -0.32 54.18
CA GLY A 356 -40.14 -1.65 54.64
C GLY A 356 -39.77 -2.58 53.49
N GLU A 357 -38.78 -3.31 53.77
CA GLU A 357 -38.58 -4.76 53.58
C GLU A 357 -38.70 -5.42 52.18
N GLY A 358 -37.60 -6.09 51.86
CA GLY A 358 -37.44 -7.17 50.90
C GLY A 358 -38.16 -8.50 51.31
N PRO A 359 -37.70 -9.69 50.95
CA PRO A 359 -36.66 -10.20 50.02
C PRO A 359 -37.14 -11.40 49.16
N GLY A 360 -36.23 -12.05 48.42
CA GLY A 360 -36.35 -13.45 48.03
C GLY A 360 -36.08 -13.69 46.56
N VAL A 361 -34.96 -14.23 46.14
CA VAL A 361 -34.32 -15.56 46.20
C VAL A 361 -34.79 -16.50 45.08
N ARG A 362 -33.73 -16.97 44.31
CA ARG A 362 -33.58 -18.21 43.51
C ARG A 362 -34.16 -18.18 42.08
N GLY A 363 -33.54 -18.79 41.11
CA GLY A 363 -32.43 -19.70 40.92
C GLY A 363 -32.44 -20.15 39.49
N GLU A 364 -31.29 -20.54 39.09
CA GLU A 364 -30.90 -21.22 37.84
C GLU A 364 -31.78 -22.45 37.46
N PRO A 365 -31.61 -23.06 36.27
CA PRO A 365 -30.32 -23.39 35.66
C PRO A 365 -30.05 -22.74 34.31
#